data_8e830ee89cb3d1897bdfe2d7fb5f3eb8
#
_entry.id   8e830ee89cb3d1897bdfe2d7fb5f3eb8
#
_cell.length_a   1.000
_cell.length_b   1.000
_cell.length_c   1.000
_cell.angle_alpha   90.00
_cell.angle_beta   90.00
_cell.angle_gamma   90.00
#
_symmetry.space_group_name_H-M   'P 1'
#
loop_
_entity.id
_entity.type
_entity.pdbx_description
1 polymer ?
#
loop_
_entity_poly.entity_id
_entity_poly.type
_entity_poly.pdbx_seq_one_letter_code
_entity_poly.pdbx_strand_id
1 'polypeptide(L)'
;MLWHLENRHTGATCFSKDEQKKALWDKAMEIAPENGVKVHHFLVNASAHRFFFVVEAPDYESLEATFGECKTLGEIEMTPVISW
;
A
#
# COMPACT_ATOMS: atom_id res chain seq x y z
N MET A 1 -15.04 -4.15 4.20
CA MET A 1 -14.99 -4.05 2.74
C MET A 1 -13.62 -4.46 2.25
N LEU A 2 -13.55 -5.23 1.18
CA LEU A 2 -12.29 -5.73 0.64
C LEU A 2 -11.80 -4.81 -0.47
N TRP A 3 -10.48 -4.54 -0.46
CA TRP A 3 -9.84 -3.65 -1.42
C TRP A 3 -8.60 -4.30 -2.00
N HIS A 4 -8.36 -4.06 -3.29
CA HIS A 4 -7.09 -4.37 -3.96
C HIS A 4 -6.33 -3.07 -4.18
N LEU A 5 -5.12 -2.99 -3.68
CA LEU A 5 -4.25 -1.83 -3.85
C LEU A 5 -3.06 -2.23 -4.72
N GLU A 6 -2.73 -1.37 -5.66
CA GLU A 6 -1.54 -1.54 -6.48
C GLU A 6 -0.67 -0.29 -6.40
N ASN A 7 0.57 -0.45 -5.97
CA ASN A 7 1.58 0.61 -6.04
C ASN A 7 2.41 0.41 -7.30
N ARG A 8 2.56 1.48 -8.06
CA ARG A 8 3.44 1.51 -9.23
C ARG A 8 4.48 2.60 -9.02
N HIS A 9 5.74 2.22 -9.05
CA HIS A 9 6.85 3.16 -9.02
C HIS A 9 7.81 2.86 -10.17
N THR A 10 8.73 3.80 -10.46
CA THR A 10 9.69 3.67 -11.55
C THR A 10 11.08 3.39 -11.00
N GLY A 11 12.05 3.10 -11.89
CA GLY A 11 13.44 2.99 -11.47
C GLY A 11 13.96 4.27 -10.79
N ALA A 12 13.47 5.44 -11.22
CA ALA A 12 13.85 6.72 -10.62
C ALA A 12 13.25 6.92 -9.22
N THR A 13 12.06 6.35 -8.96
CA THR A 13 11.36 6.47 -7.68
C THR A 13 11.48 5.21 -6.83
N CYS A 14 12.25 4.22 -7.26
CA CYS A 14 12.45 2.98 -6.54
C CYS A 14 13.14 3.25 -5.19
N PHE A 15 12.60 2.65 -4.15
CA PHE A 15 13.05 2.87 -2.77
C PHE A 15 13.67 1.62 -2.13
N SER A 16 13.95 0.59 -2.93
CA SER A 16 14.46 -0.68 -2.41
C SER A 16 15.79 -0.56 -1.66
N LYS A 17 16.58 0.48 -1.96
CA LYS A 17 17.86 0.76 -1.30
C LYS A 17 17.84 2.03 -0.47
N ASP A 18 16.68 2.62 -0.24
CA ASP A 18 16.50 3.85 0.53
C ASP A 18 15.76 3.54 1.83
N GLU A 19 16.48 3.53 2.93
CA GLU A 19 15.93 3.18 4.24
C GLU A 19 14.86 4.17 4.72
N GLN A 20 15.01 5.45 4.40
CA GLN A 20 14.03 6.46 4.80
C GLN A 20 12.71 6.28 4.05
N LYS A 21 12.76 5.94 2.78
CA LYS A 21 11.57 5.67 1.98
C LYS A 21 10.90 4.37 2.38
N LYS A 22 11.68 3.33 2.65
CA LYS A 22 11.15 2.05 3.17
C LYS A 22 10.43 2.25 4.49
N ALA A 23 10.91 3.15 5.33
CA ALA A 23 10.31 3.43 6.62
C ALA A 23 8.87 3.95 6.50
N LEU A 24 8.49 4.60 5.41
CA LEU A 24 7.10 5.04 5.17
C LEU A 24 6.16 3.84 5.02
N TRP A 25 6.60 2.80 4.32
CA TRP A 25 5.82 1.57 4.17
C TRP A 25 5.72 0.81 5.50
N ASP A 26 6.82 0.72 6.24
CA ASP A 26 6.84 0.08 7.56
C ASP A 26 5.88 0.79 8.51
N LYS A 27 5.89 2.13 8.50
CA LYS A 27 4.98 2.92 9.31
C LYS A 27 3.53 2.69 8.91
N ALA A 28 3.22 2.63 7.61
CA ALA A 28 1.88 2.36 7.12
C ALA A 28 1.36 1.02 7.65
N MET A 29 2.19 -0.02 7.61
CA MET A 29 1.83 -1.34 8.12
C MET A 29 1.62 -1.31 9.64
N GLU A 30 2.38 -0.50 10.36
CA GLU A 30 2.27 -0.36 11.81
C GLU A 30 0.96 0.32 12.22
N ILE A 31 0.56 1.39 11.51
CA ILE A 31 -0.64 2.15 11.84
C ILE A 31 -1.93 1.58 11.23
N ALA A 32 -1.82 0.63 10.31
CA ALA A 32 -2.98 0.04 9.64
C ALA A 32 -4.05 -0.45 10.63
N PRO A 33 -3.72 -1.23 11.67
CA PRO A 33 -4.73 -1.69 12.63
C PRO A 33 -5.43 -0.55 13.36
N GLU A 34 -4.73 0.53 13.66
CA GLU A 34 -5.29 1.70 14.34
C GLU A 34 -6.35 2.40 13.48
N ASN A 35 -6.22 2.30 12.17
CA ASN A 35 -7.16 2.89 11.20
C ASN A 35 -8.24 1.88 10.77
N GLY A 36 -8.31 0.72 11.40
CA GLY A 36 -9.28 -0.31 11.04
C GLY A 36 -8.95 -1.05 9.74
N VAL A 37 -7.69 -1.01 9.31
CA VAL A 37 -7.23 -1.66 8.09
C VAL A 37 -6.52 -2.96 8.43
N LYS A 38 -7.00 -4.06 7.84
CA LYS A 38 -6.38 -5.38 7.98
C LYS A 38 -5.72 -5.75 6.65
N VAL A 39 -4.42 -5.95 6.67
CA VAL A 39 -3.67 -6.37 5.47
C VAL A 39 -3.67 -7.89 5.40
N HIS A 40 -4.34 -8.44 4.39
CA HIS A 40 -4.37 -9.89 4.15
C HIS A 40 -3.16 -10.37 3.38
N HIS A 41 -2.77 -9.60 2.36
CA HIS A 41 -1.63 -9.94 1.50
C HIS A 41 -0.85 -8.69 1.14
N PHE A 42 0.47 -8.80 1.17
CA PHE A 42 1.39 -7.79 0.69
C PHE A 42 2.37 -8.52 -0.22
N LEU A 43 2.24 -8.33 -1.52
CA LEU A 43 3.02 -9.05 -2.51
C LEU A 43 3.84 -8.06 -3.33
N VAL A 44 5.04 -8.46 -3.71
CA VAL A 44 5.98 -7.58 -4.41
C VAL A 44 6.41 -8.22 -5.72
N ASN A 45 6.30 -7.45 -6.81
CA ASN A 45 6.96 -7.78 -8.07
C ASN A 45 8.12 -6.80 -8.25
N ALA A 46 9.31 -7.21 -7.81
CA ALA A 46 10.48 -6.35 -7.83
C ALA A 46 10.91 -5.98 -9.26
N SER A 47 10.75 -6.89 -10.22
CA SER A 47 11.16 -6.66 -11.61
C SER A 47 10.30 -5.59 -12.30
N ALA A 48 9.03 -5.47 -11.91
CA ALA A 48 8.10 -4.51 -12.49
C ALA A 48 7.92 -3.25 -11.62
N HIS A 49 8.62 -3.16 -10.50
CA HIS A 49 8.48 -2.06 -9.53
C HIS A 49 7.02 -1.89 -9.08
N ARG A 50 6.37 -2.99 -8.68
CA ARG A 50 4.97 -2.98 -8.25
C ARG A 50 4.78 -3.71 -6.94
N PHE A 51 3.89 -3.16 -6.11
CA PHE A 51 3.39 -3.83 -4.92
C PHE A 51 1.90 -4.09 -5.10
N PHE A 52 1.45 -5.21 -4.57
CA PHE A 52 0.03 -5.61 -4.61
C PHE A 52 -0.43 -5.92 -3.20
N PHE A 53 -1.51 -5.28 -2.78
CA PHE A 53 -2.07 -5.52 -1.44
C PHE A 53 -3.51 -5.97 -1.58
N VAL A 54 -3.90 -6.89 -0.72
CA VAL A 54 -5.31 -7.20 -0.48
C VAL A 54 -5.57 -6.83 0.96
N VAL A 55 -6.47 -5.88 1.17
CA VAL A 55 -6.74 -5.36 2.50
C VAL A 55 -8.24 -5.28 2.75
N GLU A 56 -8.59 -5.30 4.03
CA GLU A 56 -9.95 -5.06 4.50
C GLU A 56 -9.97 -3.70 5.19
N ALA A 57 -10.90 -2.83 4.81
CA ALA A 57 -11.04 -1.50 5.37
C ALA A 57 -12.50 -1.05 5.32
N PRO A 58 -12.95 -0.23 6.29
CA PRO A 58 -14.34 0.23 6.30
C PRO A 58 -14.66 1.22 5.18
N ASP A 59 -13.69 2.03 4.77
CA ASP A 59 -13.90 3.10 3.82
C ASP A 59 -12.59 3.55 3.17
N TYR A 60 -12.72 4.44 2.19
CA TYR A 60 -11.58 5.02 1.49
C TYR A 60 -10.72 5.88 2.42
N GLU A 61 -11.33 6.62 3.32
CA GLU A 61 -10.62 7.50 4.25
C GLU A 61 -9.66 6.72 5.14
N SER A 62 -10.04 5.53 5.57
CA SER A 62 -9.16 4.65 6.36
C SER A 62 -7.92 4.25 5.58
N LEU A 63 -8.07 3.99 4.29
CA LEU A 63 -6.95 3.67 3.39
C LEU A 63 -6.03 4.88 3.21
N GLU A 64 -6.60 6.07 3.02
CA GLU A 64 -5.83 7.30 2.91
C GLU A 64 -5.07 7.63 4.19
N ALA A 65 -5.69 7.42 5.35
CA ALA A 65 -5.03 7.63 6.64
C ALA A 65 -3.84 6.68 6.83
N THR A 66 -3.93 5.48 6.27
CA THR A 66 -2.90 4.45 6.40
C THR A 66 -1.78 4.62 5.37
N PHE A 67 -2.15 4.74 4.10
CA PHE A 67 -1.21 4.67 2.97
C PHE A 67 -0.97 6.01 2.28
N GLY A 68 -1.62 7.09 2.72
CA GLY A 68 -1.56 8.38 2.03
C GLY A 68 -0.14 8.93 1.85
N GLU A 69 0.71 8.81 2.86
CA GLU A 69 2.10 9.25 2.77
C GLU A 69 2.91 8.45 1.76
N CYS A 70 2.52 7.19 1.53
CA CYS A 70 3.22 6.31 0.60
C CYS A 70 3.00 6.71 -0.87
N LYS A 71 2.05 7.60 -1.14
CA LYS A 71 1.82 8.13 -2.50
C LYS A 71 3.02 8.92 -3.02
N THR A 72 3.88 9.42 -2.15
CA THR A 72 5.13 10.06 -2.55
C THR A 72 6.12 9.07 -3.15
N LEU A 73 5.89 7.77 -2.98
CA LEU A 73 6.73 6.68 -3.45
C LEU A 73 6.15 5.99 -4.69
N GLY A 74 5.27 6.66 -5.40
CA GLY A 74 4.62 6.14 -6.60
C GLY A 74 3.10 6.20 -6.49
N GLU A 75 2.43 5.84 -7.57
CA GLU A 75 0.98 5.80 -7.60
C GLU A 75 0.43 4.64 -6.79
N ILE A 76 -0.68 4.86 -6.11
CA ILE A 76 -1.42 3.79 -5.44
C ILE A 76 -2.85 3.82 -5.98
N GLU A 77 -3.22 2.76 -6.68
CA GLU A 77 -4.59 2.57 -7.14
C GLU A 77 -5.32 1.70 -6.13
N MET A 78 -6.45 2.20 -5.64
CA MET A 78 -7.26 1.53 -4.62
C MET A 78 -8.59 1.12 -5.23
N THR A 79 -8.82 -0.17 -5.37
CA THR A 79 -9.99 -0.71 -6.04
C THR A 79 -10.81 -1.56 -5.08
N PRO A 80 -12.10 -1.20 -4.84
CA PRO A 80 -12.96 -2.08 -4.05
C PRO A 80 -13.25 -3.35 -4.85
N VAL A 81 -13.19 -4.48 -4.17
CA VAL A 81 -13.36 -5.80 -4.80
C VAL A 81 -14.23 -6.68 -3.93
N ILE A 82 -14.73 -7.75 -4.52
CA ILE A 82 -15.43 -8.79 -3.79
C ILE A 82 -14.79 -10.14 -4.11
N SER A 83 -14.93 -11.07 -3.18
CA SER A 83 -14.51 -12.45 -3.42
C SER A 83 -15.48 -13.12 -4.38
N TRP A 84 -14.95 -13.79 -5.38
CA TRP A 84 -15.77 -14.57 -6.32
C TRP A 84 -16.30 -15.83 -5.61
#